data_a53b61aada1d795440c0fb490b028bed
#
_entry.id   a53b61aada1d795440c0fb490b028bed
#
_cell.length_a   1.000
_cell.length_b   1.000
_cell.length_c   1.000
_cell.angle_alpha   90.00
_cell.angle_beta   90.00
_cell.angle_gamma   90.00
#
_symmetry.space_group_name_H-M   'P 1'
#
loop_
_entity.id
_entity.type
_entity.pdbx_description
1 polymer ?
#
loop_
_entity_poly.entity_id
_entity_poly.type
_entity_poly.pdbx_seq_one_letter_code
_entity_poly.pdbx_strand_id
1 'polypeptide(L)'
;EKERASDKTGHIDITQLTLDENLSIPDLGKQARKIRTAQSREMKRLQKARLSDLKLIRNYEVLKATLSASNLFLPNDTVLSDRADIYLRPFLAALRVPDFYHVMLVMHSDDTGSEAYSLDLTRARAHAVRDWFTRNGGNTDFVVIYEAGAFDPIASNETLEGRARNRRLDIYLIPGEKMVDMARRGELDK
;
A
#
# COMPACT_ATOMS: atom_id res chain seq x y z
N GLU A 1 -9.39 -15.45 -14.74
CA GLU A 1 -8.00 -15.96 -14.87
C GLU A 1 -7.45 -15.45 -16.20
N LYS A 2 -6.63 -14.39 -16.16
CA LYS A 2 -5.87 -13.98 -17.35
C LYS A 2 -4.65 -14.88 -17.43
N GLU A 3 -4.55 -15.69 -18.48
CA GLU A 3 -3.32 -16.42 -18.80
C GLU A 3 -2.16 -15.43 -18.89
N ARG A 4 -1.09 -15.71 -18.16
CA ARG A 4 0.16 -14.95 -18.25
C ARG A 4 0.74 -15.13 -19.66
N ALA A 5 0.82 -14.04 -20.42
CA ALA A 5 1.52 -14.05 -21.70
C ALA A 5 3.02 -14.20 -21.44
N SER A 6 3.54 -15.42 -21.50
CA SER A 6 4.98 -15.66 -21.61
C SER A 6 5.33 -15.78 -23.09
N ASP A 7 6.41 -15.17 -23.50
CA ASP A 7 6.96 -15.43 -24.81
C ASP A 7 7.61 -16.83 -24.86
N LYS A 8 7.97 -17.27 -26.05
CA LYS A 8 8.60 -18.60 -26.26
C LYS A 8 9.99 -18.76 -25.62
N THR A 9 10.54 -17.69 -25.03
CA THR A 9 11.85 -17.67 -24.35
C THR A 9 11.72 -17.67 -22.82
N GLY A 10 10.49 -17.65 -22.30
CA GLY A 10 10.23 -17.64 -20.86
C GLY A 10 10.47 -16.30 -20.19
N HIS A 11 10.71 -15.23 -20.94
CA HIS A 11 10.81 -13.87 -20.42
C HIS A 11 9.42 -13.37 -20.02
N ILE A 12 9.29 -12.91 -18.76
CA ILE A 12 8.09 -12.23 -18.29
C ILE A 12 8.17 -10.78 -18.77
N ASP A 13 7.17 -10.33 -19.52
CA ASP A 13 7.04 -8.93 -19.90
C ASP A 13 6.61 -8.13 -18.67
N ILE A 14 7.57 -7.43 -18.05
CA ILE A 14 7.34 -6.64 -16.83
C ILE A 14 6.37 -5.48 -17.06
N THR A 15 6.13 -5.05 -18.31
CA THR A 15 5.15 -3.99 -18.62
C THR A 15 3.70 -4.45 -18.45
N GLN A 16 3.48 -5.76 -18.41
CA GLN A 16 2.15 -6.38 -18.22
C GLN A 16 1.88 -6.80 -16.77
N LEU A 17 2.86 -6.64 -15.88
CA LEU A 17 2.69 -6.95 -14.47
C LEU A 17 1.82 -5.87 -13.79
N THR A 18 0.94 -6.31 -12.91
CA THR A 18 0.24 -5.41 -12.00
C THR A 18 1.24 -4.80 -11.00
N LEU A 19 0.85 -3.72 -10.34
CA LEU A 19 1.70 -3.13 -9.30
C LEU A 19 2.04 -4.15 -8.21
N ASP A 20 1.08 -4.98 -7.81
CA ASP A 20 1.27 -6.04 -6.80
C ASP A 20 2.35 -7.06 -7.21
N GLU A 21 2.46 -7.34 -8.51
CA GLU A 21 3.44 -8.26 -9.06
C GLU A 21 4.82 -7.63 -9.29
N ASN A 22 4.87 -6.31 -9.42
CA ASN A 22 6.10 -5.56 -9.76
C ASN A 22 6.77 -4.87 -8.56
N LEU A 23 6.37 -5.22 -7.32
CA LEU A 23 6.99 -4.68 -6.11
C LEU A 23 8.43 -5.15 -5.96
N SER A 24 9.32 -4.23 -5.62
CA SER A 24 10.68 -4.56 -5.21
C SER A 24 10.67 -5.04 -3.75
N ILE A 25 11.05 -6.30 -3.54
CA ILE A 25 11.15 -6.91 -2.22
C ILE A 25 12.61 -7.33 -2.02
N PRO A 26 13.23 -7.08 -0.85
CA PRO A 26 14.58 -7.55 -0.58
C PRO A 26 14.63 -9.08 -0.59
N ASP A 27 15.79 -9.65 -0.84
CA ASP A 27 15.99 -11.10 -0.71
C ASP A 27 15.86 -11.51 0.75
N LEU A 28 14.79 -12.23 1.06
CA LEU A 28 14.51 -12.68 2.41
C LEU A 28 15.28 -13.95 2.80
N GLY A 29 15.76 -14.70 1.83
CA GLY A 29 16.53 -15.92 2.01
C GLY A 29 15.91 -16.86 3.04
N LYS A 30 16.73 -17.33 4.00
CA LYS A 30 16.29 -18.22 5.08
C LYS A 30 15.33 -17.55 6.10
N GLN A 31 15.16 -16.22 6.04
CA GLN A 31 14.32 -15.47 6.96
C GLN A 31 12.85 -15.36 6.48
N ALA A 32 12.55 -15.76 5.24
CA ALA A 32 11.23 -15.61 4.64
C ALA A 32 10.10 -16.16 5.55
N ARG A 33 10.28 -17.31 6.18
CA ARG A 33 9.28 -17.90 7.08
C ARG A 33 8.99 -17.00 8.30
N LYS A 34 10.03 -16.46 8.94
CA LYS A 34 9.88 -15.56 10.10
C LYS A 34 9.17 -14.27 9.70
N ILE A 35 9.53 -13.73 8.53
CA ILE A 35 8.94 -12.50 8.00
C ILE A 35 7.46 -12.71 7.66
N ARG A 36 7.09 -13.82 7.01
CA ARG A 36 5.69 -14.17 6.74
C ARG A 36 4.87 -14.27 8.03
N THR A 37 5.45 -14.83 9.09
CA THR A 37 4.82 -14.89 10.42
C THR A 37 4.63 -13.50 11.00
N ALA A 38 5.63 -12.62 10.89
CA ALA A 38 5.55 -11.24 11.34
C ALA A 38 4.48 -10.45 10.56
N GLN A 39 4.42 -10.62 9.24
CA GLN A 39 3.39 -10.00 8.40
C GLN A 39 1.97 -10.48 8.76
N SER A 40 1.80 -11.77 9.01
CA SER A 40 0.51 -12.32 9.46
C SER A 40 0.08 -11.75 10.82
N ARG A 41 1.03 -11.51 11.71
CA ARG A 41 0.80 -10.90 13.03
C ARG A 41 0.41 -9.44 12.89
N GLU A 42 1.08 -8.70 12.01
CA GLU A 42 0.75 -7.30 11.71
C GLU A 42 -0.64 -7.17 11.09
N MET A 43 -0.99 -8.05 10.16
CA MET A 43 -2.34 -8.09 9.60
C MET A 43 -3.41 -8.28 10.70
N LYS A 44 -3.19 -9.21 11.63
CA LYS A 44 -4.12 -9.43 12.76
C LYS A 44 -4.22 -8.19 13.67
N ARG A 45 -3.12 -7.47 13.86
CA ARG A 45 -3.10 -6.22 14.65
C ARG A 45 -3.95 -5.15 13.96
N LEU A 46 -3.81 -4.97 12.65
CA LEU A 46 -4.60 -4.02 11.86
C LEU A 46 -6.09 -4.42 11.80
N GLN A 47 -6.40 -5.72 11.73
CA GLN A 47 -7.79 -6.21 11.81
C GLN A 47 -8.43 -5.85 13.16
N LYS A 48 -7.71 -5.98 14.28
CA LYS A 48 -8.18 -5.53 15.60
C LYS A 48 -8.43 -4.03 15.67
N ALA A 49 -7.72 -3.24 14.87
CA ALA A 49 -7.98 -1.81 14.70
C ALA A 49 -9.12 -1.51 13.71
N ARG A 50 -9.94 -2.52 13.36
CA ARG A 50 -11.11 -2.43 12.49
C ARG A 50 -10.80 -2.09 11.01
N LEU A 51 -9.59 -2.35 10.56
CA LEU A 51 -9.27 -2.32 9.14
C LEU A 51 -9.65 -3.68 8.54
N SER A 52 -10.50 -3.68 7.52
CA SER A 52 -11.10 -4.90 6.97
C SER A 52 -10.52 -5.32 5.62
N ASP A 53 -10.09 -4.36 4.80
CA ASP A 53 -9.54 -4.67 3.47
C ASP A 53 -8.02 -4.82 3.56
N LEU A 54 -7.59 -6.00 4.00
CA LEU A 54 -6.20 -6.37 4.21
C LEU A 54 -5.89 -7.66 3.45
N LYS A 55 -4.77 -7.71 2.76
CA LYS A 55 -4.31 -8.89 2.01
C LYS A 55 -2.81 -9.12 2.24
N LEU A 56 -2.44 -10.40 2.36
CA LEU A 56 -1.05 -10.82 2.24
C LEU A 56 -0.81 -11.24 0.79
N ILE A 57 0.10 -10.55 0.12
CA ILE A 57 0.47 -10.75 -1.28
C ILE A 57 1.93 -11.17 -1.40
N ARG A 58 2.40 -11.46 -2.62
CA ARG A 58 3.78 -11.83 -2.88
C ARG A 58 4.24 -12.94 -1.93
N ASN A 59 3.53 -14.06 -1.98
CA ASN A 59 3.84 -15.22 -1.17
C ASN A 59 3.80 -14.97 0.35
N TYR A 60 2.86 -14.10 0.79
CA TYR A 60 2.68 -13.65 2.19
C TYR A 60 3.82 -12.77 2.74
N GLU A 61 4.64 -12.22 1.87
CA GLU A 61 5.80 -11.41 2.25
C GLU A 61 5.48 -9.92 2.32
N VAL A 62 4.41 -9.47 1.65
CA VAL A 62 3.94 -8.08 1.67
C VAL A 62 2.52 -8.01 2.20
N LEU A 63 2.27 -7.08 3.10
CA LEU A 63 0.93 -6.76 3.58
C LEU A 63 0.40 -5.54 2.83
N LYS A 64 -0.73 -5.71 2.16
CA LYS A 64 -1.45 -4.65 1.46
C LYS A 64 -2.71 -4.30 2.22
N ALA A 65 -2.91 -3.02 2.52
CA ALA A 65 -4.13 -2.48 3.07
C ALA A 65 -4.78 -1.53 2.07
N THR A 66 -6.09 -1.62 1.91
CA THR A 66 -6.86 -0.71 1.04
C THR A 66 -7.82 0.11 1.88
N LEU A 67 -7.72 1.44 1.76
CA LEU A 67 -8.59 2.41 2.42
C LEU A 67 -9.41 3.15 1.37
N SER A 68 -10.74 3.27 1.61
CA SER A 68 -11.59 4.12 0.76
C SER A 68 -11.15 5.58 0.86
N ALA A 69 -11.02 6.26 -0.28
CA ALA A 69 -10.70 7.68 -0.31
C ALA A 69 -11.76 8.53 0.42
N SER A 70 -13.02 8.11 0.44
CA SER A 70 -14.10 8.80 1.15
C SER A 70 -13.95 8.79 2.68
N ASN A 71 -13.15 7.88 3.22
CA ASN A 71 -12.79 7.87 4.64
C ASN A 71 -11.66 8.85 4.98
N LEU A 72 -10.93 9.32 3.97
CA LEU A 72 -9.75 10.15 4.13
C LEU A 72 -10.00 11.60 3.68
N PHE A 73 -10.78 11.79 2.61
CA PHE A 73 -10.99 13.08 1.94
C PHE A 73 -12.46 13.32 1.63
N LEU A 74 -12.87 14.58 1.60
CA LEU A 74 -14.12 14.98 0.96
C LEU A 74 -13.99 14.88 -0.56
N PRO A 75 -15.13 14.81 -1.30
CA PRO A 75 -15.10 14.76 -2.76
C PRO A 75 -14.26 15.90 -3.35
N ASN A 76 -13.37 15.56 -4.29
CA ASN A 76 -12.44 16.48 -4.98
C ASN A 76 -11.49 17.28 -4.06
N ASP A 77 -11.45 16.97 -2.76
CA ASP A 77 -10.57 17.64 -1.81
C ASP A 77 -9.21 16.93 -1.72
N THR A 78 -8.18 17.68 -1.38
CA THR A 78 -6.80 17.23 -1.15
C THR A 78 -6.37 17.38 0.31
N VAL A 79 -7.25 17.94 1.15
CA VAL A 79 -7.04 18.06 2.59
C VAL A 79 -7.69 16.86 3.28
N LEU A 80 -6.96 16.24 4.21
CA LEU A 80 -7.49 15.12 4.99
C LEU A 80 -8.65 15.60 5.87
N SER A 81 -9.72 14.83 5.87
CA SER A 81 -10.86 15.05 6.76
C SER A 81 -10.52 14.65 8.21
N ASP A 82 -11.30 15.15 9.16
CA ASP A 82 -11.14 14.80 10.58
C ASP A 82 -11.27 13.28 10.85
N ARG A 83 -11.97 12.57 9.97
CA ARG A 83 -12.13 11.12 10.06
C ARG A 83 -10.89 10.32 9.66
N ALA A 84 -9.99 10.92 8.89
CA ALA A 84 -8.81 10.25 8.38
C ALA A 84 -7.92 9.69 9.49
N ASP A 85 -7.84 10.37 10.64
CA ASP A 85 -7.06 9.95 11.80
C ASP A 85 -7.38 8.51 12.24
N ILE A 86 -8.65 8.12 12.25
CA ILE A 86 -9.10 6.78 12.66
C ILE A 86 -8.48 5.69 11.77
N TYR A 87 -8.37 5.97 10.47
CA TYR A 87 -7.90 5.03 9.48
C TYR A 87 -6.37 5.01 9.32
N LEU A 88 -5.71 6.15 9.54
CA LEU A 88 -4.25 6.27 9.35
C LEU A 88 -3.46 5.94 10.61
N ARG A 89 -3.98 6.25 11.80
CA ARG A 89 -3.27 6.05 13.08
C ARG A 89 -2.78 4.62 13.31
N PRO A 90 -3.52 3.56 12.94
CA PRO A 90 -3.03 2.19 13.10
C PRO A 90 -1.70 1.89 12.39
N PHE A 91 -1.39 2.60 11.31
CA PHE A 91 -0.13 2.41 10.57
C PHE A 91 1.09 3.07 11.20
N LEU A 92 0.92 3.96 12.17
CA LEU A 92 2.06 4.62 12.85
C LEU A 92 3.00 3.61 13.53
N ALA A 93 2.47 2.48 14.00
CA ALA A 93 3.30 1.44 14.58
C ALA A 93 4.31 0.86 13.58
N ALA A 94 3.92 0.72 12.31
CA ALA A 94 4.79 0.25 11.24
C ALA A 94 5.89 1.27 10.87
N LEU A 95 5.71 2.53 11.23
CA LEU A 95 6.62 3.64 10.93
C LEU A 95 7.49 4.05 12.13
N ARG A 96 7.53 3.27 13.20
CA ARG A 96 8.32 3.60 14.40
C ARG A 96 9.81 3.34 14.22
N VAL A 97 10.14 2.25 13.57
CA VAL A 97 11.52 1.81 13.39
C VAL A 97 11.91 2.07 11.95
N PRO A 98 12.89 2.96 11.70
CA PRO A 98 13.36 3.25 10.35
C PRO A 98 13.79 1.96 9.65
N ASP A 99 13.48 1.83 8.37
CA ASP A 99 13.86 0.70 7.51
C ASP A 99 13.30 -0.67 7.96
N PHE A 100 12.39 -0.70 8.95
CA PHE A 100 11.70 -1.95 9.30
C PHE A 100 10.70 -2.32 8.21
N TYR A 101 9.94 -1.34 7.73
CA TYR A 101 9.13 -1.43 6.52
C TYR A 101 9.56 -0.38 5.50
N HIS A 102 9.63 -0.77 4.23
CA HIS A 102 9.47 0.15 3.13
C HIS A 102 7.98 0.27 2.84
N VAL A 103 7.44 1.44 2.99
CA VAL A 103 6.01 1.69 2.83
C VAL A 103 5.76 2.37 1.49
N MET A 104 4.85 1.82 0.69
CA MET A 104 4.41 2.48 -0.53
C MET A 104 2.96 2.91 -0.38
N LEU A 105 2.72 4.21 -0.63
CA LEU A 105 1.40 4.82 -0.65
C LEU A 105 0.98 5.02 -2.10
N VAL A 106 -0.01 4.28 -2.55
CA VAL A 106 -0.52 4.39 -3.92
C VAL A 106 -1.94 4.95 -3.88
N MET A 107 -2.11 6.17 -4.37
CA MET A 107 -3.40 6.84 -4.41
C MET A 107 -4.03 6.69 -5.78
N HIS A 108 -5.28 6.23 -5.80
CA HIS A 108 -6.07 5.98 -7.00
C HIS A 108 -7.31 6.87 -7.04
N SER A 109 -7.70 7.26 -8.25
CA SER A 109 -8.98 7.91 -8.55
C SER A 109 -9.86 7.02 -9.43
N ASP A 110 -11.11 7.43 -9.63
CA ASP A 110 -11.90 6.94 -10.75
C ASP A 110 -11.52 7.70 -12.05
N ASP A 111 -12.16 7.39 -13.15
CA ASP A 111 -11.90 7.98 -14.47
C ASP A 111 -12.66 9.31 -14.74
N THR A 112 -13.23 9.91 -13.71
CA THR A 112 -13.95 11.19 -13.84
C THR A 112 -12.95 12.34 -14.04
N GLY A 113 -13.17 13.14 -15.06
CA GLY A 113 -12.30 14.26 -15.40
C GLY A 113 -11.13 13.88 -16.32
N SER A 114 -10.16 14.78 -16.47
CA SER A 114 -8.99 14.52 -17.30
C SER A 114 -7.95 13.65 -16.60
N GLU A 115 -7.12 13.00 -17.39
CA GLU A 115 -5.96 12.24 -16.88
C GLU A 115 -5.03 13.12 -16.03
N ALA A 116 -4.71 14.32 -16.52
CA ALA A 116 -3.87 15.27 -15.82
C ALA A 116 -4.48 15.65 -14.45
N TYR A 117 -5.79 15.92 -14.41
CA TYR A 117 -6.49 16.20 -13.15
C TYR A 117 -6.41 15.02 -12.18
N SER A 118 -6.64 13.80 -12.66
CA SER A 118 -6.60 12.60 -11.83
C SER A 118 -5.20 12.35 -11.24
N LEU A 119 -4.16 12.56 -12.03
CA LEU A 119 -2.77 12.45 -11.55
C LEU A 119 -2.44 13.51 -10.51
N ASP A 120 -2.81 14.77 -10.74
CA ASP A 120 -2.56 15.86 -9.77
C ASP A 120 -3.33 15.65 -8.47
N LEU A 121 -4.60 15.23 -8.55
CA LEU A 121 -5.42 14.92 -7.39
C LEU A 121 -4.80 13.78 -6.55
N THR A 122 -4.43 12.69 -7.19
CA THR A 122 -3.86 11.52 -6.50
C THR A 122 -2.47 11.82 -5.94
N ARG A 123 -1.66 12.63 -6.62
CA ARG A 123 -0.37 13.12 -6.11
C ARG A 123 -0.57 13.95 -4.83
N ALA A 124 -1.42 14.97 -4.87
CA ALA A 124 -1.66 15.84 -3.73
C ALA A 124 -2.21 15.08 -2.53
N ARG A 125 -3.13 14.14 -2.75
CA ARG A 125 -3.69 13.28 -1.70
C ARG A 125 -2.64 12.35 -1.07
N ALA A 126 -1.79 11.74 -1.88
CA ALA A 126 -0.71 10.86 -1.38
C ALA A 126 0.30 11.65 -0.53
N HIS A 127 0.64 12.87 -0.95
CA HIS A 127 1.47 13.78 -0.15
C HIS A 127 0.80 14.13 1.18
N ALA A 128 -0.50 14.46 1.18
CA ALA A 128 -1.24 14.78 2.40
C ALA A 128 -1.19 13.62 3.42
N VAL A 129 -1.30 12.38 2.96
CA VAL A 129 -1.19 11.18 3.82
C VAL A 129 0.22 11.05 4.39
N ARG A 130 1.27 11.15 3.57
CA ARG A 130 2.66 11.09 4.05
C ARG A 130 2.95 12.18 5.08
N ASP A 131 2.53 13.40 4.80
CA ASP A 131 2.74 14.54 5.69
C ASP A 131 2.00 14.36 7.02
N TRP A 132 0.82 13.74 6.99
CA TRP A 132 0.10 13.36 8.20
C TRP A 132 0.91 12.38 9.04
N PHE A 133 1.50 11.33 8.44
CA PHE A 133 2.37 10.39 9.15
C PHE A 133 3.56 11.09 9.79
N THR A 134 4.24 11.98 9.05
CA THR A 134 5.38 12.76 9.56
C THR A 134 4.97 13.61 10.77
N ARG A 135 3.87 14.35 10.66
CA ARG A 135 3.37 15.21 11.75
C ARG A 135 2.92 14.43 12.99
N ASN A 136 2.55 13.19 12.84
CA ASN A 136 2.10 12.32 13.94
C ASN A 136 3.22 11.40 14.46
N GLY A 137 4.47 11.68 14.15
CA GLY A 137 5.65 11.01 14.71
C GLY A 137 6.08 9.73 13.98
N GLY A 138 5.52 9.46 12.79
CA GLY A 138 6.00 8.39 11.92
C GLY A 138 7.33 8.76 11.25
N ASN A 139 8.26 7.82 11.18
CA ASN A 139 9.43 7.97 10.31
C ASN A 139 9.02 7.71 8.87
N THR A 140 9.17 8.70 8.01
CA THR A 140 8.77 8.64 6.59
C THR A 140 9.95 8.56 5.62
N ASP A 141 11.17 8.31 6.09
CA ASP A 141 12.37 8.21 5.26
C ASP A 141 12.27 7.07 4.23
N PHE A 142 11.54 6.01 4.59
CA PHE A 142 11.30 4.83 3.74
C PHE A 142 9.85 4.76 3.24
N VAL A 143 9.18 5.89 3.12
CA VAL A 143 7.83 6.01 2.56
C VAL A 143 7.92 6.57 1.15
N VAL A 144 7.48 5.79 0.16
CA VAL A 144 7.41 6.18 -1.24
C VAL A 144 5.95 6.45 -1.61
N ILE A 145 5.74 7.50 -2.40
CA ILE A 145 4.44 7.87 -2.94
C ILE A 145 4.37 7.46 -4.39
N TYR A 146 3.22 6.93 -4.79
CA TYR A 146 2.88 6.69 -6.18
C TYR A 146 1.48 7.24 -6.48
N GLU A 147 1.41 8.16 -7.43
CA GLU A 147 0.15 8.67 -7.97
C GLU A 147 -0.31 7.80 -9.13
N ALA A 148 -1.40 7.06 -8.95
CA ALA A 148 -1.90 6.16 -9.97
C ALA A 148 -2.97 6.79 -10.87
N GLY A 149 -3.56 7.93 -10.49
CA GLY A 149 -4.70 8.47 -11.24
C GLY A 149 -5.78 7.39 -11.40
N ALA A 150 -6.29 7.22 -12.60
CA ALA A 150 -7.30 6.22 -12.95
C ALA A 150 -6.73 4.97 -13.67
N PHE A 151 -5.40 4.78 -13.66
CA PHE A 151 -4.74 3.76 -14.49
C PHE A 151 -4.89 2.32 -13.99
N ASP A 152 -5.24 2.11 -12.73
CA ASP A 152 -5.34 0.76 -12.14
C ASP A 152 -6.69 0.54 -11.45
N PRO A 153 -7.79 0.46 -12.23
CA PRO A 153 -9.11 0.25 -11.66
C PRO A 153 -9.28 -1.19 -11.15
N ILE A 154 -9.93 -1.34 -9.98
CA ILE A 154 -10.31 -2.65 -9.41
C ILE A 154 -11.80 -2.98 -9.63
N ALA A 155 -12.57 -2.03 -10.16
CA ALA A 155 -13.99 -2.16 -10.45
C ALA A 155 -14.34 -1.35 -11.70
N SER A 156 -15.56 -1.54 -12.22
CA SER A 156 -16.04 -0.77 -13.37
C SER A 156 -16.23 0.70 -13.02
N ASN A 157 -15.70 1.60 -13.84
CA ASN A 157 -15.96 3.03 -13.75
C ASN A 157 -17.35 3.46 -14.31
N GLU A 158 -18.09 2.53 -14.92
CA GLU A 158 -19.42 2.81 -15.45
C GLU A 158 -20.49 2.95 -14.35
N THR A 159 -20.24 2.37 -13.17
CA THR A 159 -21.16 2.40 -12.03
C THR A 159 -20.66 3.31 -10.92
N LEU A 160 -21.59 3.90 -10.16
CA LEU A 160 -21.26 4.71 -8.98
C LEU A 160 -20.49 3.90 -7.93
N GLU A 161 -20.91 2.66 -7.69
CA GLU A 161 -20.26 1.76 -6.76
C GLU A 161 -18.84 1.40 -7.20
N GLY A 162 -18.66 1.07 -8.48
CA GLY A 162 -17.33 0.76 -9.03
C GLY A 162 -16.38 1.95 -8.95
N ARG A 163 -16.85 3.16 -9.30
CA ARG A 163 -16.05 4.38 -9.13
C ARG A 163 -15.66 4.60 -7.67
N ALA A 164 -16.58 4.40 -6.73
CA ALA A 164 -16.28 4.52 -5.30
C ALA A 164 -15.20 3.53 -4.84
N ARG A 165 -15.20 2.31 -5.35
CA ARG A 165 -14.16 1.31 -5.08
C ARG A 165 -12.81 1.68 -5.69
N ASN A 166 -12.81 2.31 -6.86
CA ASN A 166 -11.59 2.75 -7.53
C ASN A 166 -10.94 3.94 -6.80
N ARG A 167 -11.71 4.80 -6.15
CA ARG A 167 -11.19 5.90 -5.31
C ARG A 167 -10.68 5.34 -3.99
N ARG A 168 -9.39 5.00 -3.93
CA ARG A 168 -8.78 4.31 -2.80
C ARG A 168 -7.32 4.71 -2.58
N LEU A 169 -6.85 4.45 -1.38
CA LEU A 169 -5.44 4.42 -1.01
C LEU A 169 -5.02 2.97 -0.76
N ASP A 170 -4.06 2.48 -1.51
CA ASP A 170 -3.38 1.23 -1.22
C ASP A 170 -2.10 1.51 -0.44
N ILE A 171 -1.95 0.88 0.72
CA ILE A 171 -0.76 0.97 1.58
C ILE A 171 -0.08 -0.39 1.55
N TYR A 172 1.16 -0.42 1.06
CA TYR A 172 1.98 -1.62 1.01
C TYR A 172 3.01 -1.56 2.12
N LEU A 173 3.01 -2.55 3.01
CA LEU A 173 4.04 -2.76 4.02
C LEU A 173 5.00 -3.83 3.49
N ILE A 174 6.11 -3.38 2.94
CA ILE A 174 7.15 -4.21 2.33
C ILE A 174 8.25 -4.41 3.38
N PRO A 175 8.77 -5.64 3.60
CA PRO A 175 9.89 -5.85 4.51
C PRO A 175 11.08 -4.95 4.15
N GLY A 176 11.59 -4.20 5.11
CA GLY A 176 12.81 -3.42 4.99
C GLY A 176 14.03 -4.22 5.43
N GLU A 177 15.23 -3.69 5.17
CA GLU A 177 16.49 -4.34 5.55
C GLU A 177 16.60 -4.55 7.06
N LYS A 178 16.08 -3.62 7.86
CA LYS A 178 16.05 -3.74 9.32
C LYS A 178 15.20 -4.93 9.78
N MET A 179 14.05 -5.18 9.13
CA MET A 179 13.23 -6.35 9.44
C MET A 179 13.98 -7.65 9.13
N VAL A 180 14.67 -7.72 7.99
CA VAL A 180 15.47 -8.88 7.60
C VAL A 180 16.60 -9.14 8.60
N ASP A 181 17.30 -8.08 9.03
CA ASP A 181 18.35 -8.19 10.03
C ASP A 181 17.84 -8.65 11.39
N MET A 182 16.71 -8.12 11.84
CA MET A 182 16.07 -8.55 13.08
C MET A 182 15.62 -10.02 13.01
N ALA A 183 15.10 -10.45 11.85
CA ALA A 183 14.75 -11.85 11.61
C ALA A 183 15.98 -12.76 11.72
N ARG A 184 17.12 -12.33 11.15
CA ARG A 184 18.39 -13.06 11.21
C ARG A 184 18.88 -13.22 12.63
N ARG A 185 18.72 -12.20 13.48
CA ARG A 185 19.11 -12.21 14.90
C ARG A 185 18.09 -12.85 15.84
N GLY A 186 16.91 -13.27 15.32
CA GLY A 186 15.84 -13.84 16.13
C GLY A 186 15.15 -12.82 17.05
N GLU A 187 15.06 -11.56 16.61
CA GLU A 187 14.52 -10.44 17.38
C GLU A 187 13.07 -10.04 16.96
N LEU A 188 12.49 -10.70 15.95
CA LEU A 188 11.13 -10.39 15.49
C LEU A 188 10.02 -10.83 16.44
N ASP A 189 10.32 -11.75 17.37
CA ASP A 189 9.32 -12.36 18.26
C ASP A 189 9.38 -11.80 19.69
N LYS A 190 10.17 -10.75 19.92
CA LYS A 190 10.36 -10.11 21.23
C LYS A 190 9.46 -8.92 21.43
#